data_612cda749ba94cceb3288b91cdd66a26
#
_entry.id   612cda749ba94cceb3288b91cdd66a26
#
_cell.length_a   1.000
_cell.length_b   1.000
_cell.length_c   1.000
_cell.angle_alpha   90.00
_cell.angle_beta   90.00
_cell.angle_gamma   90.00
#
_symmetry.space_group_name_H-M   'P 1'
#
loop_
_entity.id
_entity.type
_entity.pdbx_description
1 polymer ?
#
loop_
_entity_poly.entity_id
_entity_poly.type
_entity_poly.pdbx_seq_one_letter_code
_entity_poly.pdbx_strand_id
1 'polypeptide(L)'
;MNDAGNGWELGSASSAEIYGFERYYDPSTIHITVTDSGGKYFIDGVQQKTLELFEGNTYVFTHPSAHPFRFSTDSGNSSAYTTGVTVNSATQVTIVVASGAPTLYYYCSSHANMGGQANTPAPMPNKLRVITTDQGQDNISNATYATFDDVLYSASGFTFSMNNDGDLIATI
;
A
#
# COMPACT_ATOMS: atom_id res chain seq x y z
N MET A 1 -21.54 -10.97 -17.71
CA MET A 1 -22.13 -9.82 -17.00
C MET A 1 -23.62 -9.93 -17.19
N ASN A 2 -24.42 -9.94 -16.12
CA ASN A 2 -25.87 -9.95 -16.28
C ASN A 2 -26.38 -8.58 -16.76
N ASP A 3 -27.63 -8.52 -17.23
CA ASP A 3 -28.21 -7.27 -17.77
C ASP A 3 -28.29 -6.10 -16.77
N ALA A 4 -28.13 -6.38 -15.49
CA ALA A 4 -28.06 -5.35 -14.45
C ALA A 4 -26.64 -4.74 -14.27
N GLY A 5 -25.63 -5.27 -14.98
CA GLY A 5 -24.28 -4.74 -14.94
C GLY A 5 -23.51 -5.00 -13.63
N ASN A 6 -24.10 -5.70 -12.67
CA ASN A 6 -23.61 -5.80 -11.30
C ASN A 6 -23.13 -7.20 -10.91
N GLY A 7 -23.10 -8.17 -11.81
CA GLY A 7 -22.67 -9.53 -11.46
C GLY A 7 -22.23 -10.38 -12.64
N TRP A 8 -21.56 -11.47 -12.32
CA TRP A 8 -21.11 -12.50 -13.25
C TRP A 8 -21.74 -13.83 -12.86
N GLU A 9 -22.40 -14.50 -13.80
CA GLU A 9 -22.80 -15.89 -13.60
C GLU A 9 -21.61 -16.80 -13.83
N LEU A 10 -21.25 -17.58 -12.83
CA LEU A 10 -20.37 -18.71 -12.98
C LEU A 10 -21.21 -19.87 -13.56
N GLY A 11 -20.88 -20.29 -14.79
CA GLY A 11 -21.64 -21.31 -15.49
C GLY A 11 -21.88 -22.57 -14.68
N SER A 12 -22.98 -23.12 -14.84
CA SER A 12 -23.78 -24.29 -14.42
C SER A 12 -23.26 -25.36 -13.46
N ALA A 13 -22.08 -25.28 -12.91
CA ALA A 13 -21.53 -26.28 -11.97
C ALA A 13 -21.46 -25.80 -10.51
N SER A 14 -21.65 -24.52 -10.26
CA SER A 14 -21.83 -23.99 -8.92
C SER A 14 -22.96 -22.98 -8.94
N SER A 15 -23.85 -23.11 -8.01
CA SER A 15 -24.97 -22.21 -7.81
C SER A 15 -24.60 -20.86 -7.18
N ALA A 16 -23.33 -20.52 -7.17
CA ALA A 16 -22.86 -19.26 -6.65
C ALA A 16 -22.86 -18.19 -7.73
N GLU A 17 -23.61 -17.11 -7.50
CA GLU A 17 -23.61 -15.92 -8.34
C GLU A 17 -22.60 -14.91 -7.78
N ILE A 18 -21.83 -14.27 -8.67
CA ILE A 18 -20.98 -13.14 -8.29
C ILE A 18 -21.83 -11.88 -8.43
N TYR A 19 -22.18 -11.27 -7.31
CA TYR A 19 -23.02 -10.07 -7.26
C TYR A 19 -22.24 -8.77 -7.46
N GLY A 20 -20.94 -8.79 -7.28
CA GLY A 20 -20.14 -7.61 -7.49
C GLY A 20 -18.68 -7.78 -7.15
N PHE A 21 -17.93 -6.76 -7.51
CA PHE A 21 -16.54 -6.59 -7.15
C PHE A 21 -16.39 -5.30 -6.38
N GLU A 22 -15.73 -5.35 -5.24
CA GLU A 22 -15.33 -4.18 -4.50
C GLU A 22 -13.81 -4.10 -4.48
N ARG A 23 -13.28 -3.00 -4.99
CA ARG A 23 -11.86 -2.68 -4.84
C ARG A 23 -11.67 -2.05 -3.48
N TYR A 24 -10.74 -2.58 -2.72
CA TYR A 24 -10.38 -1.96 -1.47
C TYR A 24 -8.86 -2.01 -1.25
N TYR A 25 -8.42 -1.10 -0.43
CA TYR A 25 -7.06 -1.02 -0.03
C TYR A 25 -6.87 -1.74 1.31
N ASP A 26 -5.94 -2.68 1.36
CA ASP A 26 -5.56 -3.35 2.61
C ASP A 26 -4.24 -2.77 3.09
N PRO A 27 -4.24 -1.99 4.18
CA PRO A 27 -3.04 -1.41 4.71
C PRO A 27 -2.01 -2.47 5.09
N SER A 28 -0.75 -2.24 4.75
CA SER A 28 0.34 -3.15 5.05
C SER A 28 1.41 -2.49 5.91
N THR A 29 2.20 -3.33 6.60
CA THR A 29 3.39 -2.87 7.33
C THR A 29 4.64 -3.22 6.52
N ILE A 30 5.40 -2.20 6.16
CA ILE A 30 6.60 -2.29 5.37
C ILE A 30 7.82 -1.94 6.22
N HIS A 31 8.82 -2.81 6.24
CA HIS A 31 10.06 -2.58 6.96
C HIS A 31 11.13 -2.08 6.00
N ILE A 32 11.75 -0.96 6.33
CA ILE A 32 12.77 -0.30 5.53
C ILE A 32 14.06 -0.19 6.36
N THR A 33 15.16 -0.67 5.81
CA THR A 33 16.48 -0.50 6.41
C THR A 33 17.16 0.72 5.79
N VAL A 34 17.52 1.66 6.65
CA VAL A 34 18.28 2.87 6.30
C VAL A 34 19.72 2.65 6.75
N THR A 35 20.65 2.80 5.83
CA THR A 35 22.09 2.83 6.11
C THR A 35 22.64 4.22 5.85
N ASP A 36 23.89 4.48 6.23
CA ASP A 36 24.56 5.73 5.96
C ASP A 36 25.96 5.51 5.40
N SER A 37 26.38 6.41 4.55
CA SER A 37 27.73 6.49 4.04
C SER A 37 28.01 7.92 3.55
N GLY A 38 29.21 8.43 3.84
CA GLY A 38 29.62 9.78 3.41
C GLY A 38 28.67 10.90 3.83
N GLY A 39 28.01 10.77 5.00
CA GLY A 39 27.05 11.73 5.49
C GLY A 39 25.73 11.77 4.72
N LYS A 40 25.35 10.67 4.08
CA LYS A 40 24.09 10.50 3.34
C LYS A 40 23.39 9.21 3.76
N TYR A 41 22.05 9.24 3.77
CA TYR A 41 21.25 8.03 3.91
C TYR A 41 21.19 7.25 2.60
N PHE A 42 21.20 5.94 2.73
CA PHE A 42 20.99 5.00 1.66
C PHE A 42 19.79 4.09 2.01
N ILE A 43 18.90 3.93 1.08
CA ILE A 43 17.75 3.03 1.18
C ILE A 43 17.77 2.14 -0.06
N ASP A 44 17.74 0.82 0.14
CA ASP A 44 17.93 -0.18 -0.92
C ASP A 44 19.20 0.07 -1.78
N GLY A 45 20.27 0.53 -1.13
CA GLY A 45 21.52 0.85 -1.80
C GLY A 45 21.53 2.15 -2.61
N VAL A 46 20.42 2.91 -2.63
CA VAL A 46 20.29 4.17 -3.36
C VAL A 46 20.46 5.35 -2.41
N GLN A 47 21.42 6.22 -2.72
CA GLN A 47 21.67 7.43 -1.94
C GLN A 47 20.47 8.38 -2.05
N GLN A 48 19.97 8.84 -0.89
CA GLN A 48 18.89 9.81 -0.78
C GLN A 48 17.69 9.45 -1.66
N LYS A 49 17.32 8.15 -1.69
CA LYS A 49 16.24 7.60 -2.50
C LYS A 49 14.93 8.35 -2.24
N THR A 50 14.27 8.80 -3.30
CA THR A 50 12.88 9.26 -3.19
C THR A 50 11.99 8.07 -2.82
N LEU A 51 11.22 8.20 -1.75
CA LEU A 51 10.31 7.18 -1.26
C LEU A 51 8.88 7.43 -1.74
N GLU A 52 8.13 6.34 -1.91
CA GLU A 52 6.69 6.36 -2.09
C GLU A 52 6.05 5.73 -0.84
N LEU A 53 5.47 6.56 -0.01
CA LEU A 53 4.82 6.16 1.24
C LEU A 53 3.31 6.27 1.07
N PHE A 54 2.66 5.19 0.64
CA PHE A 54 1.22 5.19 0.38
C PHE A 54 0.42 5.44 1.66
N GLU A 55 -0.59 6.30 1.55
CA GLU A 55 -1.53 6.59 2.64
C GLU A 55 -2.17 5.31 3.20
N GLY A 56 -2.37 5.26 4.49
CA GLY A 56 -2.91 4.11 5.22
C GLY A 56 -1.87 3.06 5.60
N ASN A 57 -0.74 2.95 4.88
CA ASN A 57 0.33 2.01 5.23
C ASN A 57 1.12 2.43 6.45
N THR A 58 1.71 1.42 7.08
CA THR A 58 2.69 1.59 8.15
C THR A 58 4.08 1.30 7.62
N TYR A 59 5.00 2.24 7.79
CA TYR A 59 6.41 2.07 7.44
C TYR A 59 7.27 2.10 8.70
N VAL A 60 8.08 1.07 8.87
CA VAL A 60 9.01 0.94 10.00
C VAL A 60 10.43 1.10 9.49
N PHE A 61 11.05 2.21 9.83
CA PHE A 61 12.42 2.53 9.43
C PHE A 61 13.39 2.11 10.53
N THR A 62 14.32 1.22 10.21
CA THR A 62 15.46 0.91 11.07
C THR A 62 16.66 1.71 10.57
N HIS A 63 17.29 2.50 11.45
CA HIS A 63 18.33 3.45 11.08
C HIS A 63 19.51 3.40 12.07
N PRO A 64 20.71 3.89 11.70
CA PRO A 64 21.85 3.99 12.62
C PRO A 64 21.55 4.92 13.80
N SER A 65 21.97 4.54 14.99
CA SER A 65 21.71 5.31 16.21
C SER A 65 22.37 6.69 16.20
N ALA A 66 23.52 6.82 15.52
CA ALA A 66 24.24 8.11 15.35
C ALA A 66 23.47 9.09 14.43
N HIS A 67 22.52 8.59 13.66
CA HIS A 67 21.78 9.33 12.65
C HIS A 67 20.26 9.14 12.84
N PRO A 68 19.63 9.84 13.82
CA PRO A 68 18.21 9.70 14.09
C PRO A 68 17.36 10.18 12.90
N PHE A 69 16.54 9.26 12.37
CA PHE A 69 15.67 9.48 11.20
C PHE A 69 14.38 10.20 11.59
N ARG A 70 14.00 11.26 10.88
CA ARG A 70 12.81 12.08 11.13
C ARG A 70 12.18 12.52 9.82
N PHE A 71 10.97 13.08 9.91
CA PHE A 71 10.21 13.63 8.79
C PHE A 71 9.95 15.13 8.97
N SER A 72 9.92 15.86 7.85
CA SER A 72 9.58 17.28 7.76
C SER A 72 8.58 17.50 6.63
N THR A 73 7.82 18.60 6.71
CA THR A 73 6.96 19.06 5.62
C THR A 73 7.68 20.01 4.64
N ASP A 74 8.93 20.36 4.91
CA ASP A 74 9.74 21.20 4.03
C ASP A 74 11.12 20.60 3.79
N SER A 75 11.70 20.91 2.64
CA SER A 75 13.02 20.41 2.23
C SER A 75 14.18 20.99 3.06
N GLY A 76 13.95 22.07 3.79
CA GLY A 76 14.92 22.65 4.72
C GLY A 76 14.91 21.98 6.09
N ASN A 77 14.00 21.05 6.31
CA ASN A 77 13.83 20.29 7.56
C ASN A 77 13.53 21.18 8.78
N SER A 78 12.88 22.31 8.56
CA SER A 78 12.55 23.29 9.61
C SER A 78 11.20 23.03 10.26
N SER A 79 10.33 22.23 9.63
CA SER A 79 8.95 21.98 10.04
C SER A 79 8.75 20.48 10.27
N ALA A 80 9.06 20.00 11.48
CA ALA A 80 8.95 18.58 11.82
C ALA A 80 7.52 18.05 11.59
N TYR A 81 7.41 16.94 10.88
CA TYR A 81 6.15 16.22 10.70
C TYR A 81 6.04 15.09 11.72
N THR A 82 4.97 15.12 12.53
CA THR A 82 4.77 14.18 13.63
C THR A 82 3.46 13.39 13.54
N THR A 83 2.57 13.74 12.60
CA THR A 83 1.30 13.04 12.42
C THR A 83 1.53 11.59 12.02
N GLY A 84 1.03 10.66 12.84
CA GLY A 84 1.24 9.23 12.63
C GLY A 84 2.67 8.73 12.87
N VAL A 85 3.60 9.61 13.31
CA VAL A 85 5.01 9.25 13.53
C VAL A 85 5.25 8.87 14.98
N THR A 86 5.89 7.73 15.20
CA THR A 86 6.32 7.23 16.50
C THR A 86 7.82 6.94 16.49
N VAL A 87 8.55 7.52 17.43
CA VAL A 87 9.96 7.17 17.67
C VAL A 87 10.00 5.99 18.62
N ASN A 88 10.23 4.79 18.07
CA ASN A 88 10.18 3.54 18.82
C ASN A 88 11.44 3.34 19.70
N SER A 89 12.59 3.74 19.16
CA SER A 89 13.88 3.62 19.83
C SER A 89 14.92 4.60 19.24
N ALA A 90 16.16 4.52 19.73
CA ALA A 90 17.29 5.25 19.14
C ALA A 90 17.64 4.83 17.71
N THR A 91 17.10 3.70 17.23
CA THR A 91 17.39 3.12 15.91
C THR A 91 16.15 2.81 15.10
N GLN A 92 14.95 3.20 15.57
CA GLN A 92 13.72 2.85 14.88
C GLN A 92 12.68 3.96 14.98
N VAL A 93 12.08 4.29 13.85
CA VAL A 93 10.92 5.16 13.75
C VAL A 93 9.85 4.51 12.89
N THR A 94 8.60 4.69 13.28
CA THR A 94 7.43 4.21 12.54
C THR A 94 6.60 5.40 12.09
N ILE A 95 6.06 5.33 10.88
CA ILE A 95 5.03 6.24 10.40
C ILE A 95 3.83 5.44 9.89
N VAL A 96 2.64 5.79 10.38
CA VAL A 96 1.36 5.43 9.76
C VAL A 96 0.97 6.62 8.90
N VAL A 97 1.00 6.46 7.59
CA VAL A 97 0.79 7.58 6.67
C VAL A 97 -0.67 8.00 6.70
N ALA A 98 -0.91 9.23 7.18
CA ALA A 98 -2.26 9.77 7.26
C ALA A 98 -2.84 10.04 5.87
N SER A 99 -4.17 9.96 5.76
CA SER A 99 -4.86 10.43 4.55
C SER A 99 -4.66 11.93 4.36
N GLY A 100 -4.35 12.35 3.14
CA GLY A 100 -4.01 13.73 2.80
C GLY A 100 -2.66 14.20 3.36
N ALA A 101 -1.76 13.28 3.72
CA ALA A 101 -0.42 13.66 4.13
C ALA A 101 0.30 14.44 3.01
N PRO A 102 0.98 15.55 3.31
CA PRO A 102 1.73 16.30 2.30
C PRO A 102 2.97 15.52 1.86
N THR A 103 3.58 15.90 0.75
CA THR A 103 4.94 15.46 0.46
C THR A 103 5.85 15.71 1.66
N LEU A 104 6.55 14.68 2.08
CA LEU A 104 7.46 14.73 3.23
C LEU A 104 8.93 14.71 2.77
N TYR A 105 9.79 15.12 3.69
CA TYR A 105 11.23 15.04 3.54
C TYR A 105 11.79 14.32 4.75
N TYR A 106 12.48 13.20 4.52
CA TYR A 106 13.14 12.51 5.63
C TYR A 106 14.54 13.08 5.83
N TYR A 107 14.96 13.16 7.08
CA TYR A 107 16.22 13.79 7.45
C TYR A 107 16.83 13.21 8.72
N CYS A 108 18.10 13.50 8.94
CA CYS A 108 18.78 13.25 10.22
C CYS A 108 18.65 14.47 11.13
N SER A 109 18.13 14.28 12.35
CA SER A 109 17.99 15.38 13.29
C SER A 109 19.33 15.91 13.86
N SER A 110 20.43 15.16 13.64
CA SER A 110 21.75 15.51 14.14
C SER A 110 22.68 16.09 13.07
N HIS A 111 22.41 15.83 11.78
CA HIS A 111 23.29 16.20 10.68
C HIS A 111 22.49 16.69 9.48
N ALA A 112 22.96 17.76 8.86
CA ALA A 112 22.31 18.33 7.67
C ALA A 112 22.57 17.48 6.40
N ASN A 113 21.69 17.63 5.40
CA ASN A 113 21.84 17.10 4.05
C ASN A 113 21.96 15.58 3.92
N MET A 114 21.51 14.81 4.91
CA MET A 114 21.56 13.34 4.85
C MET A 114 20.37 12.71 4.11
N GLY A 115 19.20 13.32 4.19
CA GLY A 115 17.93 12.76 3.77
C GLY A 115 17.52 13.05 2.33
N GLY A 116 16.27 12.79 2.03
CA GLY A 116 15.65 12.93 0.71
C GLY A 116 14.14 13.16 0.81
N GLN A 117 13.45 13.06 -0.32
CA GLN A 117 12.01 13.26 -0.43
C GLN A 117 11.25 11.94 -0.20
N ALA A 118 10.06 12.06 0.35
CA ALA A 118 9.08 10.99 0.46
C ALA A 118 7.72 11.50 -0.03
N ASN A 119 7.26 10.97 -1.15
CA ASN A 119 5.92 11.22 -1.66
C ASN A 119 4.92 10.42 -0.82
N THR A 120 3.71 10.95 -0.69
CA THR A 120 2.63 10.34 0.08
C THR A 120 1.38 10.18 -0.81
N PRO A 121 1.46 9.32 -1.85
CA PRO A 121 0.33 9.15 -2.74
C PRO A 121 -0.84 8.47 -2.03
N ALA A 122 -2.06 8.76 -2.54
CA ALA A 122 -3.24 8.02 -2.15
C ALA A 122 -3.05 6.52 -2.42
N PRO A 123 -3.60 5.64 -1.58
CA PRO A 123 -3.45 4.22 -1.78
C PRO A 123 -4.13 3.77 -3.06
N MET A 124 -3.44 2.98 -3.86
CA MET A 124 -4.11 2.23 -4.93
C MET A 124 -4.76 0.98 -4.32
N PRO A 125 -5.97 0.63 -4.76
CA PRO A 125 -6.58 -0.62 -4.33
C PRO A 125 -5.63 -1.79 -4.63
N ASN A 126 -5.27 -2.53 -3.61
CA ASN A 126 -4.36 -3.68 -3.73
C ASN A 126 -5.08 -5.01 -3.50
N LYS A 127 -6.38 -4.98 -3.26
CA LYS A 127 -7.22 -6.16 -3.09
C LYS A 127 -8.54 -6.02 -3.81
N LEU A 128 -9.01 -7.16 -4.31
CA LEU A 128 -10.33 -7.32 -4.88
C LEU A 128 -11.18 -8.19 -3.95
N ARG A 129 -12.32 -7.69 -3.57
CA ARG A 129 -13.34 -8.47 -2.89
C ARG A 129 -14.35 -8.94 -3.93
N VAL A 130 -14.47 -10.25 -4.09
CA VAL A 130 -15.52 -10.87 -4.87
C VAL A 130 -16.69 -11.17 -3.94
N ILE A 131 -17.83 -10.58 -4.22
CA ILE A 131 -19.06 -10.81 -3.45
C ILE A 131 -19.81 -11.91 -4.13
N THR A 132 -19.89 -13.07 -3.49
CA THR A 132 -20.68 -14.22 -3.95
C THR A 132 -21.83 -14.45 -2.99
N THR A 133 -23.01 -14.79 -3.52
CA THR A 133 -24.09 -15.32 -2.69
C THR A 133 -24.26 -16.81 -2.96
N ASP A 134 -24.58 -17.55 -1.93
CA ASP A 134 -24.98 -18.93 -2.05
C ASP A 134 -26.52 -18.95 -2.19
N GLN A 135 -26.99 -19.43 -3.36
CA GLN A 135 -28.37 -19.79 -3.63
C GLN A 135 -29.45 -18.88 -3.01
N GLY A 136 -29.63 -17.69 -3.54
CA GLY A 136 -30.88 -16.92 -3.29
C GLY A 136 -31.11 -16.45 -1.86
N GLN A 137 -30.10 -16.43 -1.06
CA GLN A 137 -30.10 -15.82 0.27
C GLN A 137 -29.30 -14.52 0.20
N ASP A 138 -29.88 -13.41 0.64
CA ASP A 138 -29.22 -12.10 0.74
C ASP A 138 -28.07 -12.05 1.77
N ASN A 139 -27.46 -13.18 2.06
CA ASN A 139 -26.37 -13.29 2.98
C ASN A 139 -25.04 -13.35 2.21
N ILE A 140 -24.32 -12.24 2.23
CA ILE A 140 -22.93 -12.15 1.81
C ILE A 140 -22.08 -12.97 2.79
N SER A 141 -22.10 -14.29 2.70
CA SER A 141 -21.43 -15.13 3.68
C SER A 141 -20.01 -15.53 3.28
N ASN A 142 -19.62 -15.38 2.02
CA ASN A 142 -18.30 -15.78 1.53
C ASN A 142 -17.69 -14.69 0.66
N ALA A 143 -16.92 -13.80 1.28
CA ALA A 143 -16.06 -12.91 0.53
C ALA A 143 -14.70 -13.59 0.32
N THR A 144 -14.33 -13.84 -0.91
CA THR A 144 -12.99 -14.29 -1.26
C THR A 144 -12.14 -13.08 -1.60
N TYR A 145 -11.03 -12.95 -0.93
CA TYR A 145 -10.09 -11.85 -1.11
C TYR A 145 -8.93 -12.31 -2.00
N ALA A 146 -8.61 -11.53 -3.01
CA ALA A 146 -7.45 -11.74 -3.84
C ALA A 146 -6.51 -10.54 -3.76
N THR A 147 -5.22 -10.78 -3.59
CA THR A 147 -4.19 -9.73 -3.68
C THR A 147 -3.81 -9.50 -5.13
N PHE A 148 -3.56 -8.25 -5.50
CA PHE A 148 -3.09 -7.89 -6.82
C PHE A 148 -1.56 -8.05 -6.90
N ASP A 149 -1.11 -9.27 -7.18
CA ASP A 149 0.21 -9.53 -7.69
C ASP A 149 0.03 -10.17 -9.08
N ASP A 150 -0.03 -9.36 -10.11
CA ASP A 150 -0.05 -9.65 -11.55
C ASP A 150 -0.93 -10.82 -12.07
N VAL A 151 -1.30 -11.79 -11.24
CA VAL A 151 -2.18 -12.91 -11.59
C VAL A 151 -3.16 -13.19 -10.47
N LEU A 152 -4.40 -12.80 -10.67
CA LEU A 152 -5.35 -12.68 -9.57
C LEU A 152 -6.18 -13.89 -9.23
N TYR A 153 -6.27 -14.91 -9.93
CA TYR A 153 -6.94 -16.13 -9.53
C TYR A 153 -7.32 -17.06 -10.69
N SER A 154 -7.03 -18.30 -10.55
CA SER A 154 -7.67 -19.35 -11.33
C SER A 154 -8.68 -20.07 -10.44
N ALA A 155 -9.91 -19.64 -10.45
CA ALA A 155 -11.02 -20.49 -9.99
C ALA A 155 -11.58 -21.18 -11.22
N SER A 156 -11.31 -22.47 -11.37
CA SER A 156 -11.89 -23.35 -12.40
C SER A 156 -12.22 -22.70 -13.76
N GLY A 157 -11.19 -22.22 -14.47
CA GLY A 157 -11.34 -21.78 -15.84
C GLY A 157 -11.35 -20.27 -16.07
N PHE A 158 -11.26 -19.46 -15.04
CA PHE A 158 -11.16 -18.00 -15.18
C PHE A 158 -9.86 -17.48 -14.61
N THR A 159 -9.15 -16.66 -15.38
CA THR A 159 -8.01 -15.87 -14.91
C THR A 159 -8.43 -14.41 -14.84
N PHE A 160 -8.26 -13.80 -13.70
CA PHE A 160 -8.47 -12.37 -13.55
C PHE A 160 -7.12 -11.66 -13.50
N SER A 161 -6.96 -10.62 -14.26
CA SER A 161 -5.81 -9.75 -14.25
C SER A 161 -6.23 -8.29 -14.15
N MET A 162 -5.35 -7.42 -13.73
CA MET A 162 -5.57 -5.97 -13.83
C MET A 162 -4.67 -5.41 -14.92
N ASN A 163 -5.20 -4.49 -15.74
CA ASN A 163 -4.39 -3.69 -16.63
C ASN A 163 -3.73 -2.52 -15.89
N ASN A 164 -2.85 -1.82 -16.57
CA ASN A 164 -2.14 -0.67 -16.01
C ASN A 164 -3.07 0.52 -15.67
N ASP A 165 -4.29 0.53 -16.20
CA ASP A 165 -5.30 1.56 -15.96
C ASP A 165 -6.21 1.20 -14.77
N GLY A 166 -5.95 0.05 -14.14
CA GLY A 166 -6.70 -0.44 -13.00
C GLY A 166 -8.03 -1.10 -13.34
N ASP A 167 -8.22 -1.52 -14.60
CA ASP A 167 -9.40 -2.28 -15.00
C ASP A 167 -9.21 -3.78 -14.78
N LEU A 168 -10.25 -4.43 -14.30
CA LEU A 168 -10.27 -5.89 -14.14
C LEU A 168 -10.52 -6.55 -15.49
N ILE A 169 -9.59 -7.39 -15.94
CA ILE A 169 -9.72 -8.21 -17.14
C ILE A 169 -9.96 -9.67 -16.71
N ALA A 170 -11.06 -10.22 -17.15
CA ALA A 170 -11.34 -11.65 -17.00
C ALA A 170 -11.04 -12.35 -18.34
N THR A 171 -10.21 -13.40 -18.28
CA THR A 171 -9.89 -14.25 -19.42
C THR A 171 -10.39 -15.68 -19.11
N ILE A 172 -11.11 -16.29 -20.05
CA ILE A 172 -11.62 -17.67 -19.99
C ILE A 172 -10.58 -18.57 -20.65
#